data_9ead311fc951d8cfbc5c418a6728898a
#
_entry.id   9ead311fc951d8cfbc5c418a6728898a
#
_cell.length_a   1.000
_cell.length_b   1.000
_cell.length_c   1.000
_cell.angle_alpha   90.00
_cell.angle_beta   90.00
_cell.angle_gamma   90.00
#
_symmetry.space_group_name_H-M   'P 1'
#
loop_
_entity.id
_entity.type
_entity.pdbx_description
1 polymer ?
#
loop_
_entity_poly.entity_id
_entity_poly.type
_entity_poly.pdbx_seq_one_letter_code
_entity_poly.pdbx_strand_id
1 'polypeptide(L)'
;IEEAWPGAKVFDHHGMTEVGPVSFECWENPGGLHLNEREFICEVHDPETGRPLPAGKQGELVITNLGRTASPVIRYRTGDLVQVSDEPCTCGRTLARLEGGILSRIDDMVCVSGVNVYPSSIESVIRNIKEIVEYRATIKAQGALRALAVEVEIDPAVPQPNDICQRAARALREALGLTAPVTAVSPGTLPRFDMKARRYLIVP
;
A
#
# COMPACT_ATOMS: atom_id res chain seq x y z
N ILE A 1 6.61 -3.92 16.43
CA ILE A 1 7.80 -4.80 16.51
C ILE A 1 8.84 -4.16 17.42
N GLU A 2 9.28 -2.94 17.17
CA GLU A 2 10.33 -2.27 17.95
C GLU A 2 9.97 -2.11 19.43
N GLU A 3 8.70 -1.87 19.75
CA GLU A 3 8.20 -1.86 21.13
C GLU A 3 8.32 -3.23 21.83
N ALA A 4 8.11 -4.33 21.07
CA ALA A 4 8.20 -5.69 21.60
C ALA A 4 9.63 -6.23 21.67
N TRP A 5 10.54 -5.67 20.89
CA TRP A 5 11.98 -6.02 20.85
C TRP A 5 12.83 -4.77 21.03
N PRO A 6 13.06 -4.32 22.27
CA PRO A 6 13.89 -3.14 22.55
C PRO A 6 15.29 -3.25 21.93
N GLY A 7 15.66 -2.24 21.14
CA GLY A 7 16.93 -2.18 20.43
C GLY A 7 16.93 -2.80 19.04
N ALA A 8 15.86 -3.49 18.64
CA ALA A 8 15.66 -3.89 17.25
C ALA A 8 15.21 -2.69 16.41
N LYS A 9 15.61 -2.67 15.14
CA LYS A 9 15.05 -1.76 14.13
C LYS A 9 14.42 -2.55 13.01
N VAL A 10 13.24 -2.11 12.58
CA VAL A 10 12.53 -2.71 11.45
C VAL A 10 13.05 -2.07 10.17
N PHE A 11 13.40 -2.89 9.20
CA PHE A 11 13.74 -2.49 7.85
C PHE A 11 12.75 -3.08 6.87
N ASP A 12 12.24 -2.24 6.00
CA ASP A 12 11.39 -2.69 4.89
C ASP A 12 12.25 -3.19 3.73
N HIS A 13 11.74 -4.17 3.01
CA HIS A 13 12.31 -4.61 1.74
C HIS A 13 11.20 -5.11 0.83
N HIS A 14 11.41 -4.97 -0.45
CA HIS A 14 10.51 -5.51 -1.46
C HIS A 14 11.20 -6.61 -2.24
N GLY A 15 10.45 -7.68 -2.46
CA GLY A 15 10.88 -8.81 -3.26
C GLY A 15 9.69 -9.68 -3.66
N MET A 16 9.92 -10.57 -4.62
CA MET A 16 8.92 -11.48 -5.13
C MET A 16 9.50 -12.90 -5.24
N THR A 17 8.64 -13.90 -5.11
CA THR A 17 9.05 -15.32 -5.22
C THR A 17 9.75 -15.60 -6.55
N GLU A 18 9.30 -14.96 -7.62
CA GLU A 18 9.78 -15.13 -8.99
C GLU A 18 11.21 -14.61 -9.18
N VAL A 19 11.60 -13.57 -8.44
CA VAL A 19 12.86 -12.87 -8.70
C VAL A 19 13.77 -12.69 -7.49
N GLY A 20 13.26 -12.85 -6.26
CA GLY A 20 13.99 -12.59 -5.01
C GLY A 20 13.94 -11.11 -4.60
N PRO A 21 14.91 -10.62 -3.79
CA PRO A 21 14.92 -9.27 -3.24
C PRO A 21 15.23 -8.24 -4.34
N VAL A 22 14.31 -7.29 -4.54
CA VAL A 22 14.40 -6.24 -5.58
C VAL A 22 14.89 -4.93 -4.98
N SER A 23 14.49 -4.61 -3.75
CA SER A 23 14.83 -3.34 -3.10
C SER A 23 14.97 -3.50 -1.59
N PHE A 24 15.57 -2.51 -0.94
CA PHE A 24 15.81 -2.49 0.49
C PHE A 24 15.76 -1.06 1.04
N GLU A 25 15.28 -0.93 2.27
CA GLU A 25 15.13 0.38 2.92
C GLU A 25 16.48 1.08 3.15
N CYS A 26 16.45 2.39 3.04
CA CYS A 26 17.60 3.22 3.32
C CYS A 26 17.71 3.53 4.84
N TRP A 27 18.82 3.18 5.43
CA TRP A 27 19.09 3.48 6.85
C TRP A 27 19.07 4.96 7.18
N GLU A 28 19.69 5.79 6.33
CA GLU A 28 19.84 7.23 6.54
C GLU A 28 18.60 8.03 6.12
N ASN A 29 17.77 7.44 5.25
CA ASN A 29 16.57 8.07 4.74
C ASN A 29 15.42 7.05 4.72
N PRO A 30 14.84 6.73 5.90
CA PRO A 30 13.79 5.74 6.03
C PRO A 30 12.53 6.13 5.27
N GLY A 31 11.67 5.15 4.99
CA GLY A 31 10.43 5.34 4.24
C GLY A 31 10.62 5.34 2.72
N GLY A 32 11.80 4.97 2.23
CA GLY A 32 12.05 4.72 0.80
C GLY A 32 13.00 3.55 0.59
N LEU A 33 12.83 2.84 -0.53
CA LEU A 33 13.59 1.63 -0.83
C LEU A 33 14.56 1.88 -1.97
N HIS A 34 15.86 1.62 -1.76
CA HIS A 34 16.84 1.59 -2.84
C HIS A 34 16.63 0.36 -3.72
N LEU A 35 16.62 0.56 -5.02
CA LEU A 35 16.57 -0.50 -6.01
C LEU A 35 17.92 -1.23 -6.12
N ASN A 36 17.89 -2.55 -6.22
CA ASN A 36 19.09 -3.35 -6.44
C ASN A 36 19.47 -3.35 -7.93
N GLU A 37 19.98 -2.22 -8.41
CA GLU A 37 20.34 -2.02 -9.83
C GLU A 37 21.52 -2.87 -10.31
N ARG A 38 22.18 -3.62 -9.40
CA ARG A 38 23.18 -4.63 -9.79
C ARG A 38 22.55 -5.90 -10.35
N GLU A 39 21.35 -6.22 -9.87
CA GLU A 39 20.63 -7.46 -10.22
C GLU A 39 19.45 -7.19 -11.16
N PHE A 40 18.98 -5.93 -11.22
CA PHE A 40 17.77 -5.58 -11.96
C PHE A 40 17.93 -4.30 -12.77
N ILE A 41 17.38 -4.28 -13.97
CA ILE A 41 16.97 -3.07 -14.67
C ILE A 41 15.54 -2.79 -14.21
N CYS A 42 15.32 -1.61 -13.63
CA CYS A 42 14.02 -1.18 -13.13
C CYS A 42 13.51 -0.01 -13.98
N GLU A 43 12.29 -0.15 -14.48
CA GLU A 43 11.59 0.86 -15.28
C GLU A 43 10.27 1.19 -14.58
N VAL A 44 9.77 2.41 -14.74
CA VAL A 44 8.41 2.78 -14.31
C VAL A 44 7.58 3.05 -15.54
N HIS A 45 6.45 2.37 -15.64
CA HIS A 45 5.57 2.47 -16.81
C HIS A 45 4.17 2.95 -16.39
N ASP A 46 3.56 3.71 -17.27
CA ASP A 46 2.13 4.00 -17.17
C ASP A 46 1.33 2.70 -17.28
N PRO A 47 0.51 2.38 -16.27
CA PRO A 47 -0.18 1.09 -16.23
C PRO A 47 -1.22 0.90 -17.33
N GLU A 48 -1.78 2.00 -17.89
CA GLU A 48 -2.79 1.96 -18.95
C GLU A 48 -2.15 1.87 -20.33
N THR A 49 -1.14 2.71 -20.61
CA THR A 49 -0.53 2.81 -21.93
C THR A 49 0.69 1.92 -22.11
N GLY A 50 1.28 1.43 -21.00
CA GLY A 50 2.52 0.65 -20.99
C GLY A 50 3.76 1.45 -21.40
N ARG A 51 3.69 2.78 -21.47
CA ARG A 51 4.82 3.64 -21.86
C ARG A 51 5.68 3.96 -20.65
N PRO A 52 7.01 4.06 -20.82
CA PRO A 52 7.92 4.51 -19.78
C PRO A 52 7.55 5.91 -19.27
N LEU A 53 7.65 6.09 -17.96
CA LEU A 53 7.44 7.36 -17.27
C LEU A 53 8.78 7.91 -16.75
N PRO A 54 8.95 9.24 -16.72
CA PRO A 54 10.11 9.86 -16.10
C PRO A 54 10.09 9.69 -14.57
N ALA A 55 11.26 9.84 -13.93
CA ALA A 55 11.37 9.91 -12.49
C ALA A 55 10.41 10.95 -11.88
N GLY A 56 9.97 10.71 -10.65
CA GLY A 56 8.98 11.54 -9.95
C GLY A 56 7.52 11.29 -10.35
N LYS A 57 7.25 10.43 -11.35
CA LYS A 57 5.88 10.01 -11.69
C LYS A 57 5.56 8.66 -11.08
N GLN A 58 4.31 8.50 -10.66
CA GLN A 58 3.80 7.22 -10.21
C GLN A 58 3.44 6.34 -11.41
N GLY A 59 3.84 5.07 -11.34
CA GLY A 59 3.54 4.08 -12.37
C GLY A 59 3.86 2.68 -11.91
N GLU A 60 3.65 1.72 -12.80
CA GLU A 60 3.92 0.32 -12.55
C GLU A 60 5.42 0.04 -12.60
N LEU A 61 5.92 -0.65 -11.58
CA LEU A 61 7.28 -1.16 -11.60
C LEU A 61 7.40 -2.31 -12.61
N VAL A 62 8.32 -2.16 -13.54
CA VAL A 62 8.68 -3.18 -14.54
C VAL A 62 10.14 -3.54 -14.36
N ILE A 63 10.43 -4.83 -14.25
CA ILE A 63 11.79 -5.29 -13.94
C ILE A 63 12.31 -6.28 -14.97
N THR A 64 13.62 -6.20 -15.21
CA THR A 64 14.40 -7.20 -15.94
C THR A 64 15.52 -7.67 -15.03
N ASN A 65 15.62 -8.96 -14.74
CA ASN A 65 16.72 -9.47 -13.96
C ASN A 65 17.96 -9.75 -14.83
N LEU A 66 19.14 -9.51 -14.26
CA LEU A 66 20.41 -9.63 -14.98
C LEU A 66 21.13 -10.95 -14.69
N GLY A 67 20.94 -11.54 -13.51
CA GLY A 67 21.72 -12.67 -13.03
C GLY A 67 21.04 -14.03 -13.07
N ARG A 68 19.69 -14.09 -13.18
CA ARG A 68 18.94 -15.36 -13.13
C ARG A 68 18.77 -16.00 -14.50
N THR A 69 19.68 -16.87 -14.85
CA THR A 69 19.64 -17.55 -16.16
C THR A 69 18.66 -18.71 -16.23
N ALA A 70 18.35 -19.37 -15.09
CA ALA A 70 17.45 -20.53 -15.05
C ALA A 70 15.95 -20.13 -15.11
N SER A 71 15.62 -18.93 -14.64
CA SER A 71 14.26 -18.40 -14.69
C SER A 71 14.34 -16.89 -14.95
N PRO A 72 14.70 -16.49 -16.18
CA PRO A 72 14.84 -15.08 -16.51
C PRO A 72 13.47 -14.39 -16.60
N VAL A 73 13.41 -13.16 -16.09
CA VAL A 73 12.29 -12.25 -16.37
C VAL A 73 12.82 -11.07 -17.16
N ILE A 74 12.10 -10.71 -18.22
CA ILE A 74 12.44 -9.60 -19.10
C ILE A 74 11.23 -8.69 -19.20
N ARG A 75 11.38 -7.44 -18.76
CA ARG A 75 10.30 -6.43 -18.68
C ARG A 75 9.03 -6.99 -18.02
N TYR A 76 9.25 -7.67 -16.90
CA TYR A 76 8.18 -8.27 -16.12
C TYR A 76 7.39 -7.17 -15.40
N ARG A 77 6.09 -7.12 -15.66
CA ARG A 77 5.16 -6.22 -14.99
C ARG A 77 4.84 -6.76 -13.60
N THR A 78 5.26 -6.04 -12.56
CA THR A 78 5.12 -6.53 -11.18
C THR A 78 3.70 -6.36 -10.63
N GLY A 79 2.93 -5.44 -11.20
CA GLY A 79 1.64 -4.99 -10.65
C GLY A 79 1.78 -4.06 -9.45
N ASP A 80 3.00 -3.66 -9.09
CA ASP A 80 3.27 -2.75 -7.99
C ASP A 80 3.29 -1.31 -8.48
N LEU A 81 2.51 -0.43 -7.86
CA LEU A 81 2.54 1.00 -8.08
C LEU A 81 3.68 1.59 -7.25
N VAL A 82 4.56 2.33 -7.92
CA VAL A 82 5.74 2.94 -7.31
C VAL A 82 5.94 4.37 -7.82
N GLN A 83 6.79 5.10 -7.12
CA GLN A 83 7.33 6.39 -7.59
C GLN A 83 8.84 6.35 -7.41
N VAL A 84 9.58 6.41 -8.51
CA VAL A 84 11.05 6.41 -8.47
C VAL A 84 11.57 7.83 -8.41
N SER A 85 12.51 8.07 -7.51
CA SER A 85 13.34 9.27 -7.45
C SER A 85 14.76 8.92 -7.90
N ASP A 86 15.32 9.74 -8.76
CA ASP A 86 16.74 9.75 -9.15
C ASP A 86 17.56 10.81 -8.39
N GLU A 87 16.94 11.53 -7.45
CA GLU A 87 17.61 12.48 -6.58
C GLU A 87 18.66 11.77 -5.69
N PRO A 88 19.84 12.38 -5.52
CA PRO A 88 20.87 11.81 -4.67
C PRO A 88 20.38 11.55 -3.26
N CYS A 89 20.55 10.33 -2.77
CA CYS A 89 20.20 10.00 -1.39
C CYS A 89 21.26 10.50 -0.41
N THR A 90 20.84 10.99 0.74
CA THR A 90 21.71 11.44 1.84
C THR A 90 22.68 10.37 2.33
N CYS A 91 22.36 9.08 2.11
CA CYS A 91 23.25 7.95 2.43
C CYS A 91 24.47 7.82 1.50
N GLY A 92 24.57 8.63 0.45
CA GLY A 92 25.68 8.61 -0.52
C GLY A 92 25.57 7.50 -1.58
N ARG A 93 24.53 6.66 -1.56
CA ARG A 93 24.28 5.68 -2.64
C ARG A 93 23.75 6.38 -3.88
N THR A 94 24.20 5.91 -5.03
CA THR A 94 23.73 6.38 -6.36
C THR A 94 22.57 5.58 -6.91
N LEU A 95 22.12 4.56 -6.18
CA LEU A 95 20.98 3.73 -6.56
C LEU A 95 19.69 4.53 -6.53
N ALA A 96 18.85 4.38 -7.55
CA ALA A 96 17.52 4.94 -7.57
C ALA A 96 16.69 4.47 -6.37
N ARG A 97 15.73 5.27 -5.95
CA ARG A 97 14.94 5.03 -4.73
C ARG A 97 13.45 5.06 -5.03
N LEU A 98 12.73 4.09 -4.49
CA LEU A 98 11.28 4.09 -4.47
C LEU A 98 10.83 4.98 -3.31
N GLU A 99 10.24 6.12 -3.62
CA GLU A 99 9.67 7.04 -2.64
C GLU A 99 8.43 6.43 -1.99
N GLY A 100 8.45 6.28 -0.66
CA GLY A 100 7.37 5.59 0.07
C GLY A 100 7.31 4.07 -0.14
N GLY A 101 8.32 3.47 -0.79
CA GLY A 101 8.36 2.03 -1.07
C GLY A 101 7.35 1.60 -2.14
N ILE A 102 6.66 0.49 -1.89
CA ILE A 102 5.54 0.03 -2.73
C ILE A 102 4.28 0.75 -2.28
N LEU A 103 3.74 1.62 -3.14
CA LEU A 103 2.60 2.46 -2.80
C LEU A 103 1.29 1.67 -2.75
N SER A 104 1.10 0.75 -3.70
CA SER A 104 -0.07 -0.13 -3.77
C SER A 104 0.12 -1.24 -4.80
N ARG A 105 -0.87 -2.13 -4.91
CA ARG A 105 -1.02 -3.05 -6.04
C ARG A 105 -1.97 -2.46 -7.07
N ILE A 106 -1.60 -2.50 -8.34
CA ILE A 106 -2.44 -1.98 -9.44
C ILE A 106 -3.69 -2.85 -9.63
N ASP A 107 -3.53 -4.16 -9.50
CA ASP A 107 -4.59 -5.15 -9.63
C ASP A 107 -5.61 -5.10 -8.47
N ASP A 108 -5.25 -4.49 -7.35
CA ASP A 108 -6.15 -4.26 -6.21
C ASP A 108 -6.98 -2.97 -6.34
N MET A 109 -6.72 -2.14 -7.35
CA MET A 109 -7.44 -0.89 -7.55
C MET A 109 -8.90 -1.13 -7.93
N VAL A 110 -9.80 -0.40 -7.28
CA VAL A 110 -11.23 -0.40 -7.64
C VAL A 110 -11.74 1.02 -7.82
N CYS A 111 -12.42 1.25 -8.93
CA CYS A 111 -13.11 2.52 -9.15
C CYS A 111 -14.40 2.59 -8.30
N VAL A 112 -14.46 3.54 -7.37
CA VAL A 112 -15.59 3.80 -6.48
C VAL A 112 -16.12 5.20 -6.78
N SER A 113 -17.34 5.30 -7.28
CA SER A 113 -17.96 6.60 -7.64
C SER A 113 -17.06 7.51 -8.50
N GLY A 114 -16.30 6.91 -9.44
CA GLY A 114 -15.40 7.64 -10.33
C GLY A 114 -14.01 7.92 -9.75
N VAL A 115 -13.73 7.47 -8.53
CA VAL A 115 -12.42 7.62 -7.88
C VAL A 115 -11.70 6.28 -7.82
N ASN A 116 -10.42 6.26 -8.19
CA ASN A 116 -9.57 5.09 -8.05
C ASN A 116 -9.17 4.90 -6.58
N VAL A 117 -9.62 3.81 -5.97
CA VAL A 117 -9.38 3.48 -4.57
C VAL A 117 -8.49 2.26 -4.47
N TYR A 118 -7.41 2.40 -3.73
CA TYR A 118 -6.49 1.31 -3.40
C TYR A 118 -6.70 0.86 -1.96
N PRO A 119 -6.64 -0.46 -1.67
CA PRO A 119 -6.72 -0.98 -0.30
C PRO A 119 -5.70 -0.35 0.65
N SER A 120 -4.48 -0.12 0.18
CA SER A 120 -3.40 0.52 0.94
C SER A 120 -3.74 1.95 1.38
N SER A 121 -4.46 2.70 0.54
CA SER A 121 -4.90 4.07 0.89
C SER A 121 -5.92 4.07 2.02
N ILE A 122 -6.87 3.12 2.00
CA ILE A 122 -7.83 2.94 3.11
C ILE A 122 -7.10 2.53 4.37
N GLU A 123 -6.20 1.54 4.27
CA GLU A 123 -5.44 1.05 5.42
C GLU A 123 -4.61 2.14 6.07
N SER A 124 -3.89 2.95 5.28
CA SER A 124 -3.09 4.07 5.76
C SER A 124 -3.92 5.06 6.57
N VAL A 125 -5.12 5.41 6.11
CA VAL A 125 -6.01 6.33 6.83
C VAL A 125 -6.50 5.72 8.14
N ILE A 126 -7.00 4.49 8.10
CA ILE A 126 -7.60 3.83 9.27
C ILE A 126 -6.55 3.53 10.35
N ARG A 127 -5.34 3.07 9.97
CA ARG A 127 -4.26 2.76 10.91
C ARG A 127 -3.69 3.98 11.64
N ASN A 128 -3.89 5.18 11.12
CA ASN A 128 -3.53 6.41 11.82
C ASN A 128 -4.46 6.75 12.99
N ILE A 129 -5.58 6.06 13.13
CA ILE A 129 -6.55 6.23 14.23
C ILE A 129 -6.29 5.10 15.23
N LYS A 130 -5.51 5.37 16.27
CA LYS A 130 -5.00 4.37 17.22
C LYS A 130 -6.10 3.63 18.00
N GLU A 131 -7.26 4.25 18.14
CA GLU A 131 -8.43 3.69 18.82
C GLU A 131 -9.14 2.62 18.00
N ILE A 132 -8.83 2.47 16.70
CA ILE A 132 -9.37 1.42 15.85
C ILE A 132 -8.46 0.19 15.94
N VAL A 133 -9.00 -0.89 16.48
CA VAL A 133 -8.30 -2.16 16.69
C VAL A 133 -8.28 -3.00 15.42
N GLU A 134 -9.42 -3.07 14.72
CA GLU A 134 -9.57 -3.82 13.47
C GLU A 134 -10.59 -3.14 12.57
N TYR A 135 -10.50 -3.41 11.27
CA TYR A 135 -11.45 -2.85 10.29
C TYR A 135 -11.71 -3.82 9.13
N ARG A 136 -12.82 -3.58 8.45
CA ARG A 136 -13.18 -4.20 7.17
C ARG A 136 -13.73 -3.14 6.22
N ALA A 137 -13.13 -3.02 5.05
CA ALA A 137 -13.62 -2.17 3.97
C ALA A 137 -14.37 -3.03 2.95
N THR A 138 -15.60 -2.66 2.65
CA THR A 138 -16.45 -3.38 1.69
C THR A 138 -16.85 -2.44 0.57
N ILE A 139 -16.58 -2.84 -0.66
CA ILE A 139 -17.07 -2.17 -1.86
C ILE A 139 -18.23 -2.98 -2.42
N LYS A 140 -19.40 -2.34 -2.55
CA LYS A 140 -20.63 -2.95 -3.07
C LYS A 140 -21.08 -2.23 -4.34
N ALA A 141 -21.65 -3.00 -5.25
CA ALA A 141 -22.39 -2.43 -6.39
C ALA A 141 -23.60 -1.66 -5.86
N GLN A 142 -23.77 -0.42 -6.32
CA GLN A 142 -24.92 0.45 -6.03
C GLN A 142 -25.46 1.02 -7.35
N GLY A 143 -26.31 0.28 -8.03
CA GLY A 143 -26.73 0.59 -9.40
C GLY A 143 -25.57 0.56 -10.37
N ALA A 144 -25.35 1.65 -11.12
CA ALA A 144 -24.24 1.78 -12.07
C ALA A 144 -22.88 2.14 -11.41
N LEU A 145 -22.88 2.45 -10.14
CA LEU A 145 -21.68 2.87 -9.39
C LEU A 145 -21.32 1.84 -8.32
N ARG A 146 -20.13 2.00 -7.75
CA ARG A 146 -19.72 1.26 -6.56
C ARG A 146 -19.62 2.20 -5.38
N ALA A 147 -19.99 1.72 -4.20
CA ALA A 147 -19.90 2.45 -2.94
C ALA A 147 -18.97 1.75 -1.96
N LEU A 148 -18.16 2.52 -1.24
CA LEU A 148 -17.31 2.06 -0.16
C LEU A 148 -18.04 2.21 1.17
N ALA A 149 -18.00 1.18 2.01
CA ALA A 149 -18.40 1.21 3.42
C ALA A 149 -17.28 0.60 4.26
N VAL A 150 -17.08 1.13 5.46
CA VAL A 150 -16.04 0.64 6.39
C VAL A 150 -16.66 0.29 7.73
N GLU A 151 -16.39 -0.91 8.20
CA GLU A 151 -16.72 -1.37 9.54
C GLU A 151 -15.46 -1.34 10.40
N VAL A 152 -15.57 -0.87 11.64
CA VAL A 152 -14.43 -0.74 12.55
C VAL A 152 -14.74 -1.34 13.91
N GLU A 153 -13.79 -2.06 14.47
CA GLU A 153 -13.79 -2.39 15.88
C GLU A 153 -12.99 -1.33 16.63
N ILE A 154 -13.58 -0.75 17.63
CA ILE A 154 -12.99 0.31 18.44
C ILE A 154 -12.59 -0.27 19.80
N ASP A 155 -11.48 0.19 20.36
CA ASP A 155 -11.03 -0.20 21.69
C ASP A 155 -12.18 0.01 22.71
N PRO A 156 -12.55 -1.02 23.48
CA PRO A 156 -13.63 -0.93 24.48
C PRO A 156 -13.43 0.15 25.54
N ALA A 157 -12.20 0.61 25.75
CA ALA A 157 -11.89 1.70 26.67
C ALA A 157 -12.34 3.08 26.16
N VAL A 158 -12.71 3.20 24.87
CA VAL A 158 -13.16 4.47 24.28
C VAL A 158 -14.61 4.76 24.65
N PRO A 159 -14.90 5.88 25.35
CA PRO A 159 -16.24 6.16 25.86
C PRO A 159 -17.27 6.56 24.79
N GLN A 160 -16.79 7.07 23.64
CA GLN A 160 -17.64 7.59 22.56
C GLN A 160 -17.22 7.03 21.18
N PRO A 161 -17.59 5.78 20.86
CA PRO A 161 -17.20 5.14 19.60
C PRO A 161 -17.70 5.87 18.35
N ASN A 162 -18.83 6.57 18.42
CA ASN A 162 -19.38 7.33 17.31
C ASN A 162 -18.47 8.49 16.86
N ASP A 163 -17.75 9.13 17.78
CA ASP A 163 -16.82 10.20 17.45
C ASP A 163 -15.63 9.66 16.63
N ILE A 164 -15.19 8.45 16.96
CA ILE A 164 -14.14 7.75 16.20
C ILE A 164 -14.61 7.44 14.79
N CYS A 165 -15.85 6.94 14.63
CA CYS A 165 -16.44 6.68 13.32
C CYS A 165 -16.53 7.96 12.48
N GLN A 166 -16.96 9.07 13.07
CA GLN A 166 -17.04 10.36 12.37
C GLN A 166 -15.65 10.89 11.97
N ARG A 167 -14.66 10.74 12.86
CA ARG A 167 -13.26 11.12 12.58
C ARG A 167 -12.71 10.29 11.43
N ALA A 168 -12.93 8.98 11.43
CA ALA A 168 -12.51 8.08 10.37
C ALA A 168 -13.19 8.40 9.02
N ALA A 169 -14.50 8.64 9.02
CA ALA A 169 -15.24 9.03 7.82
C ALA A 169 -14.73 10.36 7.22
N ARG A 170 -14.40 11.32 8.08
CA ARG A 170 -13.80 12.61 7.65
C ARG A 170 -12.42 12.40 7.05
N ALA A 171 -11.56 11.63 7.73
CA ALA A 171 -10.20 11.35 7.25
C ALA A 171 -10.22 10.60 5.92
N LEU A 172 -11.10 9.62 5.75
CA LEU A 172 -11.29 8.92 4.47
C LEU A 172 -11.74 9.89 3.36
N ARG A 173 -12.67 10.79 3.66
CA ARG A 173 -13.13 11.79 2.68
C ARG A 173 -12.02 12.76 2.28
N GLU A 174 -11.22 13.22 3.22
CA GLU A 174 -10.09 14.12 2.96
C GLU A 174 -9.00 13.43 2.13
N ALA A 175 -8.69 12.17 2.44
CA ALA A 175 -7.63 11.43 1.75
C ALA A 175 -8.05 10.88 0.39
N LEU A 176 -9.29 10.40 0.25
CA LEU A 176 -9.74 9.69 -0.96
C LEU A 176 -10.65 10.54 -1.86
N GLY A 177 -11.13 11.69 -1.40
CA GLY A 177 -12.06 12.52 -2.15
C GLY A 177 -13.47 11.92 -2.30
N LEU A 178 -13.81 10.87 -1.52
CA LEU A 178 -15.12 10.22 -1.57
C LEU A 178 -15.73 10.06 -0.17
N THR A 179 -17.05 9.99 -0.11
CA THR A 179 -17.76 9.75 1.15
C THR A 179 -17.96 8.25 1.37
N ALA A 180 -17.44 7.74 2.49
CA ALA A 180 -17.62 6.38 2.92
C ALA A 180 -18.23 6.35 4.31
N PRO A 181 -19.40 5.69 4.54
CA PRO A 181 -19.93 5.47 5.87
C PRO A 181 -18.96 4.59 6.68
N VAL A 182 -18.74 4.99 7.94
CA VAL A 182 -17.96 4.20 8.89
C VAL A 182 -18.88 3.82 10.07
N THR A 183 -18.96 2.54 10.37
CA THR A 183 -19.81 2.00 11.43
C THR A 183 -19.00 1.20 12.42
N ALA A 184 -19.22 1.42 13.70
CA ALA A 184 -18.64 0.59 14.75
C ALA A 184 -19.38 -0.76 14.83
N VAL A 185 -18.61 -1.83 14.97
CA VAL A 185 -19.09 -3.18 15.26
C VAL A 185 -18.56 -3.65 16.62
N SER A 186 -19.21 -4.65 17.20
CA SER A 186 -18.80 -5.20 18.50
C SER A 186 -17.38 -5.79 18.41
N PRO A 187 -16.56 -5.65 19.46
CA PRO A 187 -15.24 -6.27 19.52
C PRO A 187 -15.30 -7.79 19.25
N GLY A 188 -14.36 -8.28 18.42
CA GLY A 188 -14.29 -9.68 18.03
C GLY A 188 -15.23 -10.09 16.88
N THR A 189 -15.97 -9.15 16.29
CA THR A 189 -16.86 -9.41 15.14
C THR A 189 -16.09 -9.60 13.85
N LEU A 190 -15.02 -8.81 13.66
CA LEU A 190 -14.20 -8.87 12.46
C LEU A 190 -13.16 -10.00 12.55
N PRO A 191 -12.87 -10.68 11.44
CA PRO A 191 -11.89 -11.76 11.46
C PRO A 191 -10.49 -11.25 11.82
N ARG A 192 -9.72 -12.11 12.50
CA ARG A 192 -8.29 -11.92 12.71
C ARG A 192 -7.52 -12.77 11.68
N PHE A 193 -6.38 -12.30 11.29
CA PHE A 193 -5.58 -12.93 10.23
C PHE A 193 -4.18 -13.25 10.73
N ASP A 194 -3.82 -14.54 10.66
CA ASP A 194 -2.48 -15.02 11.03
C ASP A 194 -1.44 -14.80 9.91
N MET A 195 -1.93 -14.54 8.69
CA MET A 195 -1.11 -14.33 7.48
C MET A 195 -1.57 -13.06 6.75
N LYS A 196 -1.66 -13.09 5.42
CA LYS A 196 -2.14 -11.96 4.62
C LYS A 196 -3.59 -11.61 4.96
N ALA A 197 -3.79 -10.44 5.55
CA ALA A 197 -5.09 -9.96 5.95
C ALA A 197 -5.99 -9.66 4.72
N ARG A 198 -7.24 -10.10 4.79
CA ARG A 198 -8.27 -9.82 3.77
C ARG A 198 -9.29 -8.82 4.33
N ARG A 199 -8.84 -7.60 4.58
CA ARG A 199 -9.68 -6.52 5.11
C ARG A 199 -10.48 -5.78 4.05
N TYR A 200 -10.26 -6.10 2.80
CA TYR A 200 -10.86 -5.44 1.64
C TYR A 200 -11.69 -6.46 0.86
N LEU A 201 -12.99 -6.18 0.73
CA LEU A 201 -13.94 -7.06 0.07
C LEU A 201 -14.66 -6.33 -1.07
N ILE A 202 -14.71 -6.96 -2.23
CA ILE A 202 -15.55 -6.53 -3.36
C ILE A 202 -16.74 -7.47 -3.40
N VAL A 203 -17.93 -6.91 -3.26
CA VAL A 203 -19.19 -7.67 -3.29
C VAL A 203 -19.98 -7.22 -4.51
N PRO A 204 -20.53 -8.17 -5.28
CA PRO A 204 -21.32 -7.90 -6.47
C PRO A 204 -22.51 -6.98 -6.20
#